data_75554b5028f4fe448a6d3fab2f17cada
#
_entry.id   75554b5028f4fe448a6d3fab2f17cada
#
_cell.length_a   1.000
_cell.length_b   1.000
_cell.length_c   1.000
_cell.angle_alpha   90.00
_cell.angle_beta   90.00
_cell.angle_gamma   90.00
#
_symmetry.space_group_name_H-M   'P 1'
#
loop_
_entity.id
_entity.type
_entity.pdbx_description
1 polymer ?
#
loop_
_entity_poly.entity_id
_entity_poly.type
_entity_poly.pdbx_seq_one_letter_code
_entity_poly.pdbx_strand_id
1 'polypeptide(L)'
;MSISYIDTKEREDFPEFEELFKLVESFMGYLPNSYLLMADKPELLEAFAKMSAAVFNTVSLDVQSKQLIALASSLSSGCKYCQSHTSHGAERAGVANDKIADILNYQKSEHYDAKEVALLDLAFASGEVPNGATKTHFDNLKKYYSNQQIVDMVSVIAFFGFLN
;
A
#
# COMPACT_ATOMS: atom_id res chain seq x y z
N MET A 1 -4.53 -24.85 6.23
CA MET A 1 -5.16 -24.22 7.40
C MET A 1 -5.37 -22.75 7.06
N SER A 2 -6.61 -22.28 7.08
CA SER A 2 -6.89 -20.85 6.94
C SER A 2 -6.29 -20.10 8.14
N ILE A 3 -5.61 -18.98 7.89
CA ILE A 3 -5.15 -18.06 8.95
C ILE A 3 -6.24 -17.03 9.30
N SER A 4 -7.39 -17.11 8.64
CA SER A 4 -8.55 -16.27 8.93
C SER A 4 -9.27 -16.77 10.17
N TYR A 5 -9.67 -15.86 11.06
CA TYR A 5 -10.53 -16.14 12.20
C TYR A 5 -12.02 -16.16 11.84
N ILE A 6 -12.35 -15.88 10.57
CA ILE A 6 -13.70 -15.89 10.01
C ILE A 6 -13.69 -16.92 8.87
N ASP A 7 -14.72 -17.73 8.80
CA ASP A 7 -14.91 -18.63 7.67
C ASP A 7 -15.12 -17.82 6.40
N THR A 8 -14.32 -18.13 5.39
CA THR A 8 -14.41 -17.50 4.07
C THR A 8 -15.12 -18.42 3.11
N LYS A 9 -15.90 -17.85 2.21
CA LYS A 9 -16.38 -18.55 1.03
C LYS A 9 -15.26 -18.73 0.01
N GLU A 10 -15.46 -19.65 -0.90
CA GLU A 10 -14.51 -19.89 -1.98
C GLU A 10 -14.80 -18.94 -3.17
N ARG A 11 -13.87 -18.84 -4.10
CA ARG A 11 -13.99 -17.97 -5.29
C ARG A 11 -15.24 -18.27 -6.12
N GLU A 12 -15.56 -19.55 -6.21
CA GLU A 12 -16.69 -20.08 -6.97
C GLU A 12 -18.06 -19.63 -6.44
N ASP A 13 -18.12 -19.18 -5.20
CA ASP A 13 -19.34 -18.66 -4.58
C ASP A 13 -19.68 -17.23 -5.05
N PHE A 14 -18.75 -16.58 -5.77
CA PHE A 14 -18.85 -15.18 -6.21
C PHE A 14 -18.64 -15.01 -7.72
N PRO A 15 -19.45 -15.70 -8.58
CA PRO A 15 -19.25 -15.65 -10.02
C PRO A 15 -19.40 -14.23 -10.61
N GLU A 16 -20.15 -13.35 -9.96
CA GLU A 16 -20.35 -11.95 -10.36
C GLU A 16 -19.06 -11.11 -10.26
N PHE A 17 -18.09 -11.51 -9.43
CA PHE A 17 -16.81 -10.82 -9.24
C PHE A 17 -15.65 -11.46 -10.01
N GLU A 18 -15.90 -12.48 -10.82
CA GLU A 18 -14.83 -13.22 -11.50
C GLU A 18 -13.91 -12.32 -12.34
N GLU A 19 -14.47 -11.34 -13.06
CA GLU A 19 -13.68 -10.41 -13.88
C GLU A 19 -12.83 -9.46 -13.00
N LEU A 20 -13.36 -9.04 -11.86
CA LEU A 20 -12.58 -8.26 -10.88
C LEU A 20 -11.46 -9.11 -10.29
N PHE A 21 -11.72 -10.35 -9.94
CA PHE A 21 -10.71 -11.26 -9.39
C PHE A 21 -9.58 -11.51 -10.37
N LYS A 22 -9.88 -11.78 -11.65
CA LYS A 22 -8.88 -11.90 -12.72
C LYS A 22 -8.05 -10.63 -12.88
N LEU A 23 -8.69 -9.46 -12.83
CA LEU A 23 -8.00 -8.18 -12.90
C LEU A 23 -7.02 -8.02 -11.75
N VAL A 24 -7.43 -8.32 -10.52
CA VAL A 24 -6.57 -8.26 -9.33
C VAL A 24 -5.40 -9.23 -9.46
N GLU A 25 -5.63 -10.47 -9.90
CA GLU A 25 -4.59 -11.46 -10.15
C GLU A 25 -3.58 -11.00 -11.19
N SER A 26 -4.02 -10.29 -12.23
CA SER A 26 -3.10 -9.76 -13.26
C SER A 26 -2.09 -8.76 -12.68
N PHE A 27 -2.51 -7.96 -11.70
CA PHE A 27 -1.63 -6.99 -11.03
C PHE A 27 -0.81 -7.61 -9.89
N MET A 28 -1.46 -8.42 -9.03
CA MET A 28 -0.84 -8.94 -7.82
C MET A 28 -0.16 -10.30 -8.00
N GLY A 29 -0.50 -11.04 -9.08
CA GLY A 29 -0.03 -12.41 -9.32
C GLY A 29 -0.82 -13.47 -8.55
N TYR A 30 -1.78 -13.07 -7.72
CA TYR A 30 -2.69 -13.93 -6.96
C TYR A 30 -3.90 -13.12 -6.51
N LEU A 31 -4.95 -13.80 -6.05
CA LEU A 31 -6.12 -13.17 -5.43
C LEU A 31 -5.94 -13.14 -3.91
N PRO A 32 -5.85 -11.94 -3.27
CA PRO A 32 -5.77 -11.85 -1.82
C PRO A 32 -7.06 -12.33 -1.14
N ASN A 33 -6.94 -13.05 -0.03
CA ASN A 33 -8.10 -13.54 0.74
C ASN A 33 -9.02 -12.41 1.22
N SER A 34 -8.50 -11.20 1.40
CA SER A 34 -9.29 -10.02 1.75
C SER A 34 -10.37 -9.69 0.71
N TYR A 35 -10.14 -10.00 -0.58
CA TYR A 35 -11.14 -9.83 -1.63
C TYR A 35 -12.31 -10.81 -1.45
N LEU A 36 -12.03 -12.06 -1.12
CA LEU A 36 -13.07 -13.06 -0.82
C LEU A 36 -13.88 -12.68 0.42
N LEU A 37 -13.21 -12.18 1.47
CA LEU A 37 -13.90 -11.66 2.66
C LEU A 37 -14.81 -10.47 2.36
N MET A 38 -14.33 -9.52 1.53
CA MET A 38 -15.13 -8.36 1.14
C MET A 38 -16.25 -8.71 0.18
N ALA A 39 -16.13 -9.80 -0.59
CA ALA A 39 -17.15 -10.24 -1.55
C ALA A 39 -18.48 -10.65 -0.88
N ASP A 40 -18.45 -11.04 0.40
CA ASP A 40 -19.67 -11.23 1.20
C ASP A 40 -20.48 -9.92 1.39
N LYS A 41 -19.87 -8.78 1.07
CA LYS A 41 -20.51 -7.45 1.04
C LYS A 41 -20.22 -6.80 -0.31
N PRO A 42 -20.99 -7.10 -1.35
CA PRO A 42 -20.74 -6.63 -2.72
C PRO A 42 -20.46 -5.14 -2.84
N GLU A 43 -21.25 -4.32 -2.17
CA GLU A 43 -21.08 -2.86 -2.16
C GLU A 43 -19.73 -2.42 -1.57
N LEU A 44 -19.24 -3.15 -0.55
CA LEU A 44 -17.94 -2.89 0.03
C LEU A 44 -16.80 -3.23 -0.94
N LEU A 45 -16.87 -4.40 -1.57
CA LEU A 45 -15.87 -4.83 -2.54
C LEU A 45 -15.81 -3.89 -3.75
N GLU A 46 -16.97 -3.48 -4.29
CA GLU A 46 -17.04 -2.52 -5.40
C GLU A 46 -16.46 -1.15 -5.02
N ALA A 47 -16.84 -0.63 -3.85
CA ALA A 47 -16.31 0.65 -3.35
C ALA A 47 -14.79 0.57 -3.13
N PHE A 48 -14.31 -0.52 -2.56
CA PHE A 48 -12.88 -0.78 -2.35
C PHE A 48 -12.13 -0.86 -3.68
N ALA A 49 -12.63 -1.57 -4.66
CA ALA A 49 -12.01 -1.69 -5.98
C ALA A 49 -11.92 -0.32 -6.68
N LYS A 50 -12.98 0.49 -6.62
CA LYS A 50 -12.99 1.87 -7.16
C LYS A 50 -11.99 2.77 -6.44
N MET A 51 -11.92 2.70 -5.12
CA MET A 51 -10.95 3.48 -4.33
C MET A 51 -9.52 3.04 -4.62
N SER A 52 -9.24 1.75 -4.67
CA SER A 52 -7.95 1.19 -5.04
C SER A 52 -7.49 1.70 -6.41
N ALA A 53 -8.37 1.63 -7.42
CA ALA A 53 -8.07 2.14 -8.75
C ALA A 53 -7.80 3.66 -8.73
N ALA A 54 -8.57 4.45 -7.99
CA ALA A 54 -8.35 5.88 -7.88
C ALA A 54 -7.00 6.24 -7.24
N VAL A 55 -6.55 5.47 -6.24
CA VAL A 55 -5.28 5.69 -5.55
C VAL A 55 -4.09 5.25 -6.39
N PHE A 56 -4.17 4.06 -7.03
CA PHE A 56 -3.01 3.49 -7.72
C PHE A 56 -2.86 3.90 -9.19
N ASN A 57 -3.93 4.29 -9.88
CA ASN A 57 -3.87 4.68 -11.29
C ASN A 57 -3.47 6.14 -11.53
N THR A 58 -3.19 6.94 -10.49
CA THR A 58 -2.64 8.27 -10.67
C THR A 58 -1.25 8.20 -11.28
N VAL A 59 -0.94 9.16 -12.16
CA VAL A 59 0.33 9.21 -12.92
C VAL A 59 1.34 10.21 -12.34
N SER A 60 0.94 11.03 -11.36
CA SER A 60 1.79 12.07 -10.78
C SER A 60 2.89 11.52 -9.88
N LEU A 61 2.65 10.36 -9.25
CA LEU A 61 3.63 9.63 -8.44
C LEU A 61 3.87 8.26 -9.09
N ASP A 62 5.13 7.87 -9.23
CA ASP A 62 5.50 6.59 -9.83
C ASP A 62 5.07 5.39 -8.97
N VAL A 63 4.95 4.23 -9.60
CA VAL A 63 4.46 3.01 -8.95
C VAL A 63 5.40 2.51 -7.84
N GLN A 64 6.72 2.65 -8.00
CA GLN A 64 7.69 2.21 -7.00
C GLN A 64 7.55 3.04 -5.72
N SER A 65 7.45 4.36 -5.84
CA SER A 65 7.18 5.27 -4.72
C SER A 65 5.89 4.91 -3.99
N LYS A 66 4.80 4.60 -4.70
CA LYS A 66 3.53 4.17 -4.10
C LYS A 66 3.68 2.86 -3.32
N GLN A 67 4.42 1.89 -3.85
CA GLN A 67 4.64 0.62 -3.17
C GLN A 67 5.55 0.76 -1.94
N LEU A 68 6.56 1.63 -1.99
CA LEU A 68 7.39 1.95 -0.82
C LEU A 68 6.57 2.61 0.30
N ILE A 69 5.67 3.54 -0.05
CA ILE A 69 4.74 4.16 0.92
C ILE A 69 3.83 3.10 1.55
N ALA A 70 3.27 2.23 0.72
CA ALA A 70 2.39 1.14 1.15
C ALA A 70 3.10 0.21 2.14
N LEU A 71 4.35 -0.17 1.82
CA LEU A 71 5.17 -1.02 2.67
C LEU A 71 5.53 -0.31 3.98
N ALA A 72 5.99 0.94 3.93
CA ALA A 72 6.32 1.73 5.11
C ALA A 72 5.12 1.91 6.05
N SER A 73 3.94 2.25 5.50
CA SER A 73 2.69 2.37 6.28
C SER A 73 2.29 1.05 6.93
N SER A 74 2.46 -0.08 6.22
CA SER A 74 2.15 -1.42 6.74
C SER A 74 3.13 -1.89 7.82
N LEU A 75 4.42 -1.51 7.69
CA LEU A 75 5.45 -1.78 8.70
C LEU A 75 5.19 -0.96 9.97
N SER A 76 4.91 0.33 9.83
CA SER A 76 4.66 1.25 10.95
C SER A 76 3.41 0.86 11.74
N SER A 77 2.33 0.47 11.06
CA SER A 77 1.09 -0.01 11.72
C SER A 77 1.19 -1.42 12.29
N GLY A 78 2.24 -2.18 11.96
CA GLY A 78 2.45 -3.54 12.45
C GLY A 78 1.58 -4.62 11.78
N CYS A 79 0.87 -4.33 10.69
CA CYS A 79 0.02 -5.28 9.97
C CYS A 79 0.86 -6.31 9.21
N LYS A 80 1.03 -7.53 9.76
CA LYS A 80 1.84 -8.59 9.13
C LYS A 80 1.31 -9.04 7.77
N TYR A 81 -0.01 -9.10 7.63
CA TYR A 81 -0.66 -9.42 6.37
C TYR A 81 -0.32 -8.38 5.29
N CYS A 82 -0.51 -7.09 5.60
CA CYS A 82 -0.21 -6.03 4.66
C CYS A 82 1.28 -5.92 4.33
N GLN A 83 2.19 -6.15 5.30
CA GLN A 83 3.63 -6.18 5.06
C GLN A 83 4.01 -7.21 3.99
N SER A 84 3.45 -8.42 4.06
CA SER A 84 3.69 -9.47 3.07
C SER A 84 3.21 -9.06 1.68
N HIS A 85 1.99 -8.52 1.58
CA HIS A 85 1.42 -8.08 0.30
C HIS A 85 2.18 -6.90 -0.31
N THR A 86 2.54 -5.91 0.50
CA THR A 86 3.22 -4.69 0.02
C THR A 86 4.68 -4.93 -0.32
N SER A 87 5.38 -5.83 0.39
CA SER A 87 6.73 -6.30 0.02
C SER A 87 6.72 -6.95 -1.36
N HIS A 88 5.79 -7.89 -1.58
CA HIS A 88 5.61 -8.53 -2.89
C HIS A 88 5.21 -7.51 -3.98
N GLY A 89 4.32 -6.57 -3.64
CA GLY A 89 3.93 -5.50 -4.56
C GLY A 89 5.10 -4.60 -4.95
N ALA A 90 6.00 -4.29 -4.02
CA ALA A 90 7.20 -3.50 -4.27
C ALA A 90 8.17 -4.24 -5.22
N GLU A 91 8.38 -5.54 -5.00
CA GLU A 91 9.19 -6.39 -5.88
C GLU A 91 8.59 -6.42 -7.30
N ARG A 92 7.29 -6.65 -7.44
CA ARG A 92 6.61 -6.64 -8.75
C ARG A 92 6.64 -5.28 -9.44
N ALA A 93 6.67 -4.19 -8.69
CA ALA A 93 6.85 -2.84 -9.22
C ALA A 93 8.30 -2.53 -9.65
N GLY A 94 9.23 -3.46 -9.43
CA GLY A 94 10.64 -3.32 -9.80
C GLY A 94 11.49 -2.59 -8.78
N VAL A 95 11.04 -2.47 -7.52
CA VAL A 95 11.91 -2.00 -6.42
C VAL A 95 12.97 -3.06 -6.15
N ALA A 96 14.23 -2.64 -6.07
CA ALA A 96 15.34 -3.57 -5.81
C ALA A 96 15.18 -4.30 -4.47
N ASN A 97 15.48 -5.59 -4.44
CA ASN A 97 15.31 -6.43 -3.24
C ASN A 97 16.13 -5.93 -2.05
N ASP A 98 17.35 -5.43 -2.28
CA ASP A 98 18.20 -4.85 -1.24
C ASP A 98 17.53 -3.61 -0.62
N LYS A 99 16.89 -2.79 -1.45
CA LYS A 99 16.10 -1.64 -1.01
C LYS A 99 14.91 -2.06 -0.15
N ILE A 100 14.14 -3.06 -0.59
CA ILE A 100 13.02 -3.59 0.19
C ILE A 100 13.50 -4.16 1.53
N ALA A 101 14.60 -4.93 1.53
CA ALA A 101 15.15 -5.54 2.73
C ALA A 101 15.65 -4.51 3.76
N ASP A 102 16.18 -3.38 3.28
CA ASP A 102 16.78 -2.34 4.11
C ASP A 102 15.82 -1.20 4.47
N ILE A 103 14.52 -1.36 4.18
CA ILE A 103 13.53 -0.27 4.37
C ILE A 103 13.42 0.23 5.81
N LEU A 104 13.65 -0.62 6.81
CA LEU A 104 13.64 -0.21 8.22
C LEU A 104 14.87 0.62 8.62
N ASN A 105 15.91 0.62 7.79
CA ASN A 105 17.13 1.37 7.98
C ASN A 105 17.27 2.53 6.96
N TYR A 106 16.19 2.88 6.26
CA TYR A 106 16.17 3.77 5.09
C TYR A 106 16.91 5.09 5.30
N GLN A 107 16.87 5.67 6.52
CA GLN A 107 17.52 6.96 6.83
C GLN A 107 19.06 6.91 6.80
N LYS A 108 19.66 5.72 6.93
CA LYS A 108 21.12 5.51 6.95
C LYS A 108 21.59 4.67 5.77
N SER A 109 20.67 4.10 5.01
CA SER A 109 20.95 3.24 3.89
C SER A 109 21.39 4.03 2.66
N GLU A 110 22.39 3.52 1.95
CA GLU A 110 22.83 4.07 0.67
C GLU A 110 21.86 3.74 -0.49
N HIS A 111 20.87 2.89 -0.25
CA HIS A 111 19.86 2.52 -1.25
C HIS A 111 18.78 3.57 -1.46
N TYR A 112 18.69 4.58 -0.55
CA TYR A 112 17.64 5.60 -0.59
C TYR A 112 18.24 6.99 -0.78
N ASP A 113 17.72 7.72 -1.77
CA ASP A 113 18.07 9.13 -1.94
C ASP A 113 17.29 10.04 -0.96
N ALA A 114 17.70 11.31 -0.87
CA ALA A 114 17.10 12.27 0.06
C ALA A 114 15.59 12.51 -0.20
N LYS A 115 15.16 12.35 -1.44
CA LYS A 115 13.77 12.49 -1.86
C LYS A 115 12.93 11.31 -1.33
N GLU A 116 13.44 10.09 -1.46
CA GLU A 116 12.81 8.88 -0.95
C GLU A 116 12.81 8.82 0.59
N VAL A 117 13.89 9.29 1.22
CA VAL A 117 13.93 9.42 2.69
C VAL A 117 12.81 10.35 3.17
N ALA A 118 12.61 11.51 2.55
CA ALA A 118 11.55 12.43 2.93
C ALA A 118 10.13 11.81 2.74
N LEU A 119 9.94 11.01 1.69
CA LEU A 119 8.70 10.27 1.43
C LEU A 119 8.44 9.21 2.51
N LEU A 120 9.46 8.43 2.87
CA LEU A 120 9.37 7.38 3.87
C LEU A 120 9.20 7.94 5.29
N ASP A 121 9.84 9.08 5.62
CA ASP A 121 9.63 9.78 6.89
C ASP A 121 8.15 10.08 7.12
N LEU A 122 7.44 10.60 6.10
CA LEU A 122 6.00 10.84 6.22
C LEU A 122 5.22 9.53 6.35
N ALA A 123 5.54 8.52 5.53
CA ALA A 123 4.80 7.26 5.50
C ALA A 123 4.92 6.50 6.84
N PHE A 124 6.12 6.41 7.41
CA PHE A 124 6.33 5.79 8.72
C PHE A 124 5.64 6.56 9.84
N ALA A 125 5.86 7.89 9.91
CA ALA A 125 5.23 8.72 10.94
C ALA A 125 3.69 8.67 10.88
N SER A 126 3.11 8.59 9.68
CA SER A 126 1.65 8.53 9.51
C SER A 126 1.03 7.20 9.90
N GLY A 127 1.80 6.10 9.89
CA GLY A 127 1.33 4.78 10.33
C GLY A 127 1.36 4.58 11.85
N GLU A 128 1.97 5.49 12.60
CA GLU A 128 2.03 5.43 14.06
C GLU A 128 0.69 5.72 14.73
N VAL A 129 0.49 5.18 15.93
CA VAL A 129 -0.66 5.48 16.78
C VAL A 129 -0.18 5.92 18.16
N PRO A 130 -0.36 7.22 18.53
CA PRO A 130 -0.99 8.27 17.74
C PRO A 130 -0.18 8.69 16.52
N ASN A 131 -0.85 9.23 15.50
CA ASN A 131 -0.23 9.65 14.25
C ASN A 131 0.92 10.65 14.51
N GLY A 132 2.11 10.31 14.02
CA GLY A 132 3.35 11.09 14.21
C GLY A 132 3.63 12.12 13.10
N ALA A 133 2.77 12.24 12.08
CA ALA A 133 2.99 13.20 10.99
C ALA A 133 2.94 14.64 11.49
N THR A 134 3.90 15.45 11.07
CA THR A 134 4.05 16.86 11.48
C THR A 134 4.23 17.76 10.26
N LYS A 135 4.08 19.08 10.46
CA LYS A 135 4.38 20.09 9.45
C LYS A 135 5.77 19.93 8.84
N THR A 136 6.76 19.52 9.64
CA THR A 136 8.16 19.34 9.19
C THR A 136 8.27 18.29 8.08
N HIS A 137 7.53 17.18 8.15
CA HIS A 137 7.50 16.16 7.10
C HIS A 137 7.02 16.77 5.77
N PHE A 138 5.94 17.55 5.79
CA PHE A 138 5.41 18.21 4.61
C PHE A 138 6.34 19.30 4.05
N ASP A 139 7.00 20.07 4.92
CA ASP A 139 8.00 21.08 4.50
C ASP A 139 9.20 20.41 3.83
N ASN A 140 9.63 19.23 4.29
CA ASN A 140 10.69 18.45 3.66
C ASN A 140 10.23 17.89 2.29
N LEU A 141 9.04 17.31 2.21
CA LEU A 141 8.50 16.80 0.95
C LEU A 141 8.42 17.87 -0.13
N LYS A 142 8.00 19.08 0.21
CA LYS A 142 7.88 20.21 -0.74
C LYS A 142 9.19 20.64 -1.39
N LYS A 143 10.34 20.19 -0.88
CA LYS A 143 11.64 20.41 -1.52
C LYS A 143 11.83 19.55 -2.78
N TYR A 144 11.10 18.44 -2.88
CA TYR A 144 11.28 17.41 -3.91
C TYR A 144 10.05 17.11 -4.73
N TYR A 145 8.84 17.38 -4.18
CA TYR A 145 7.57 16.93 -4.72
C TYR A 145 6.58 18.07 -4.86
N SER A 146 5.78 18.02 -5.90
CA SER A 146 4.65 18.91 -6.10
C SER A 146 3.52 18.63 -5.10
N ASN A 147 2.61 19.59 -4.93
CA ASN A 147 1.43 19.39 -4.09
C ASN A 147 0.59 18.18 -4.55
N GLN A 148 0.47 17.95 -5.86
CA GLN A 148 -0.29 16.82 -6.41
C GLN A 148 0.35 15.49 -6.00
N GLN A 149 1.66 15.38 -6.08
CA GLN A 149 2.38 14.17 -5.64
C GLN A 149 2.23 13.93 -4.14
N ILE A 150 2.25 15.00 -3.32
CA ILE A 150 2.02 14.89 -1.87
C ILE A 150 0.59 14.42 -1.57
N VAL A 151 -0.41 14.89 -2.33
CA VAL A 151 -1.79 14.39 -2.22
C VAL A 151 -1.87 12.91 -2.55
N ASP A 152 -1.19 12.45 -3.60
CA ASP A 152 -1.13 11.02 -3.93
C ASP A 152 -0.47 10.20 -2.83
N MET A 153 0.64 10.68 -2.22
CA MET A 153 1.29 10.03 -1.08
C MET A 153 0.33 9.86 0.10
N VAL A 154 -0.34 10.95 0.48
CA VAL A 154 -1.33 10.93 1.58
C VAL A 154 -2.49 9.99 1.26
N SER A 155 -2.91 9.92 -0.01
CA SER A 155 -3.96 9.00 -0.45
C SER A 155 -3.56 7.53 -0.30
N VAL A 156 -2.30 7.18 -0.66
CA VAL A 156 -1.77 5.82 -0.45
C VAL A 156 -1.69 5.50 1.05
N ILE A 157 -1.17 6.42 1.86
CA ILE A 157 -1.09 6.24 3.32
C ILE A 157 -2.48 5.99 3.92
N ALA A 158 -3.46 6.83 3.56
CA ALA A 158 -4.83 6.72 4.07
C ALA A 158 -5.49 5.40 3.62
N PHE A 159 -5.26 4.97 2.38
CA PHE A 159 -5.74 3.70 1.87
C PHE A 159 -5.17 2.52 2.67
N PHE A 160 -3.88 2.53 2.97
CA PHE A 160 -3.29 1.51 3.84
C PHE A 160 -3.70 1.66 5.31
N GLY A 161 -4.01 2.85 5.79
CA GLY A 161 -4.64 3.04 7.09
C GLY A 161 -6.03 2.39 7.19
N PHE A 162 -6.78 2.28 6.08
CA PHE A 162 -8.00 1.50 6.01
C PHE A 162 -7.75 -0.01 6.02
N LEU A 163 -6.68 -0.47 5.38
CA LEU A 163 -6.38 -1.90 5.23
C LEU A 163 -5.68 -2.51 6.45
N ASN A 164 -4.86 -1.71 7.15
CA ASN A 164 -4.05 -2.16 8.28
C ASN A 164 -4.90 -2.26 9.57
#